data_d443ab13ba56e50b144094cac2160541
#
_entry.id   d443ab13ba56e50b144094cac2160541
#
_cell.length_a   1.000
_cell.length_b   1.000
_cell.length_c   1.000
_cell.angle_alpha   90.00
_cell.angle_beta   90.00
_cell.angle_gamma   90.00
#
_symmetry.space_group_name_H-M   'P 1'
#
loop_
_entity.id
_entity.type
_entity.pdbx_description
1 polymer ?
#
loop_
_entity_poly.entity_id
_entity_poly.type
_entity_poly.pdbx_seq_one_letter_code
_entity_poly.pdbx_strand_id
1 'polypeptide(L)'
;MHSPPFLQHLADPPTPIAYSPPPGLPPILYADDALLIVEKPPGLLSVPGRGPGHADCLLSRVQALFPDARIVHRLDMATSGLLVLARGAEMERRLSIAFQKRQVGKCYLAVVAGRLTQDRGEIRLPLITDWPNRPRQKVDPEVGKASFTEYAVEAHCPEEGSSRVALIPHTGRSHQLRVHMQAIGHPILGDELYADPAIRAAAPRLLLHATRLSLEHPVSGQRLSFDSPAPF
;
A
#
# COMPACT_ATOMS: atom_id res chain seq x y z
N MET A 1 -29.11 15.23 45.98
CA MET A 1 -28.70 15.50 44.59
C MET A 1 -27.75 14.40 44.20
N HIS A 2 -28.26 13.41 43.44
CA HIS A 2 -27.48 12.26 42.97
C HIS A 2 -27.05 12.54 41.52
N SER A 3 -25.75 12.64 41.29
CA SER A 3 -25.19 12.71 39.96
C SER A 3 -25.32 11.36 39.25
N PRO A 4 -25.69 11.30 37.98
CA PRO A 4 -25.86 10.03 37.27
C PRO A 4 -24.49 9.40 36.91
N PRO A 5 -24.39 8.06 36.96
CA PRO A 5 -23.17 7.31 36.64
C PRO A 5 -23.12 7.00 35.15
N PHE A 6 -22.73 7.96 34.30
CA PHE A 6 -22.56 7.77 32.85
C PHE A 6 -21.19 8.25 32.34
N LEU A 7 -20.11 7.91 33.03
CA LEU A 7 -18.74 8.16 32.55
C LEU A 7 -17.79 7.01 32.93
N GLN A 8 -18.09 5.79 32.47
CA GLN A 8 -17.12 4.69 32.57
C GLN A 8 -17.35 3.78 31.38
N HIS A 9 -16.62 4.02 30.31
CA HIS A 9 -16.04 3.13 29.30
C HIS A 9 -15.52 3.98 28.15
N LEU A 10 -14.58 4.86 28.43
CA LEU A 10 -13.62 5.26 27.41
C LEU A 10 -12.72 4.02 27.27
N ALA A 11 -12.92 3.24 26.18
CA ALA A 11 -12.00 2.21 25.81
C ALA A 11 -10.60 2.83 25.74
N ASP A 12 -9.63 2.20 26.37
CA ASP A 12 -8.25 2.65 26.32
C ASP A 12 -7.85 2.92 24.88
N PRO A 13 -7.14 4.02 24.58
CA PRO A 13 -6.67 4.28 23.25
C PRO A 13 -5.84 3.07 22.79
N PRO A 14 -6.04 2.59 21.54
CA PRO A 14 -5.33 1.43 21.05
C PRO A 14 -3.83 1.66 21.25
N THR A 15 -3.18 0.67 21.88
CA THR A 15 -1.74 0.70 22.13
C THR A 15 -1.01 1.05 20.84
N PRO A 16 -0.17 2.07 20.81
CA PRO A 16 0.55 2.45 19.59
C PRO A 16 1.34 1.24 19.09
N ILE A 17 1.13 0.84 17.84
CA ILE A 17 1.94 -0.20 17.20
C ILE A 17 3.39 0.30 17.24
N ALA A 18 4.25 -0.41 17.96
CA ALA A 18 5.66 -0.06 18.05
C ALA A 18 6.27 -0.11 16.65
N TYR A 19 6.75 1.03 16.16
CA TYR A 19 7.40 1.10 14.85
C TYR A 19 8.86 0.62 15.00
N SER A 20 9.16 -0.52 14.38
CA SER A 20 10.50 -1.11 14.32
C SER A 20 10.83 -1.36 12.84
N PRO A 21 11.37 -0.34 12.15
CA PRO A 21 11.67 -0.47 10.72
C PRO A 21 12.81 -1.47 10.46
N PRO A 22 12.77 -2.23 9.35
CA PRO A 22 13.86 -3.10 8.96
C PRO A 22 15.14 -2.28 8.73
N PRO A 23 16.32 -2.81 9.04
CA PRO A 23 17.59 -2.11 8.86
C PRO A 23 17.96 -1.96 7.38
N GLY A 24 18.94 -1.08 7.11
CA GLY A 24 19.59 -0.94 5.82
C GLY A 24 18.91 0.02 4.85
N LEU A 25 19.64 0.36 3.79
CA LEU A 25 19.14 1.17 2.70
C LEU A 25 18.27 0.29 1.76
N PRO A 26 17.06 0.73 1.39
CA PRO A 26 16.28 0.03 0.36
C PRO A 26 17.04 -0.04 -0.97
N PRO A 27 16.98 -1.17 -1.72
CA PRO A 27 17.62 -1.28 -3.03
C PRO A 27 17.13 -0.18 -3.99
N ILE A 28 18.08 0.46 -4.67
CA ILE A 28 17.82 1.44 -5.73
C ILE A 28 18.01 0.71 -7.05
N LEU A 29 16.92 0.45 -7.77
CA LEU A 29 16.92 -0.33 -9.01
C LEU A 29 17.23 0.52 -10.24
N TYR A 30 16.93 1.82 -10.17
CA TYR A 30 17.20 2.78 -11.22
C TYR A 30 17.41 4.17 -10.62
N ALA A 31 18.33 4.93 -11.21
CA ALA A 31 18.60 6.31 -10.83
C ALA A 31 19.08 7.10 -12.03
N ASP A 32 18.50 8.29 -12.26
CA ASP A 32 18.98 9.31 -13.17
C ASP A 32 18.75 10.72 -12.57
N ASP A 33 18.87 11.76 -13.37
CA ASP A 33 18.67 13.15 -12.91
C ASP A 33 17.20 13.53 -12.72
N ALA A 34 16.26 12.68 -13.12
CA ALA A 34 14.82 12.96 -13.06
C ALA A 34 14.09 12.14 -11.99
N LEU A 35 14.44 10.86 -11.83
CA LEU A 35 13.73 9.95 -10.95
C LEU A 35 14.60 8.83 -10.38
N LEU A 36 14.11 8.21 -9.32
CA LEU A 36 14.65 7.01 -8.72
C LEU A 36 13.56 5.94 -8.65
N ILE A 37 13.90 4.69 -8.92
CA ILE A 37 13.05 3.53 -8.61
C ILE A 37 13.70 2.77 -7.47
N VAL A 38 12.94 2.60 -6.41
CA VAL A 38 13.43 1.93 -5.19
C VAL A 38 12.51 0.77 -4.83
N GLU A 39 13.06 -0.25 -4.21
CA GLU A 39 12.32 -1.38 -3.70
C GLU A 39 12.11 -1.23 -2.19
N LYS A 40 10.88 -0.88 -1.79
CA LYS A 40 10.55 -0.69 -0.38
C LYS A 40 10.39 -2.04 0.32
N PRO A 41 11.10 -2.33 1.40
CA PRO A 41 10.83 -3.52 2.21
C PRO A 41 9.51 -3.38 2.97
N PRO A 42 8.87 -4.49 3.40
CA PRO A 42 7.75 -4.45 4.32
C PRO A 42 8.20 -3.91 5.68
N GLY A 43 7.29 -3.29 6.42
CA GLY A 43 7.58 -2.72 7.74
C GLY A 43 8.23 -1.34 7.72
N LEU A 44 8.70 -0.84 6.57
CA LEU A 44 9.25 0.51 6.44
C LEU A 44 8.19 1.51 5.99
N LEU A 45 8.07 2.64 6.68
CA LEU A 45 7.24 3.77 6.23
C LEU A 45 7.78 4.35 4.92
N SER A 46 6.90 4.82 4.03
CA SER A 46 7.31 5.53 2.80
C SER A 46 7.78 6.96 3.08
N VAL A 47 7.16 7.62 4.05
CA VAL A 47 7.45 9.00 4.50
C VAL A 47 7.41 9.05 6.01
N PRO A 48 7.97 10.10 6.67
CA PRO A 48 7.91 10.22 8.11
C PRO A 48 6.48 10.12 8.64
N GLY A 49 6.29 9.32 9.66
CA GLY A 49 5.04 9.21 10.37
C GLY A 49 4.87 10.31 11.42
N ARG A 50 3.79 10.25 12.18
CA ARG A 50 3.51 11.19 13.27
C ARG A 50 4.25 10.78 14.54
N GLY A 51 4.91 11.72 15.19
CA GLY A 51 5.62 11.52 16.46
C GLY A 51 7.11 11.17 16.29
N PRO A 52 7.91 11.35 17.36
CA PRO A 52 9.37 11.32 17.28
C PRO A 52 9.95 9.95 16.90
N GLY A 53 9.25 8.84 17.18
CA GLY A 53 9.72 7.49 16.85
C GLY A 53 9.49 7.09 15.39
N HIS A 54 8.88 7.93 14.54
CA HIS A 54 8.48 7.58 13.18
C HIS A 54 9.20 8.40 12.09
N ALA A 55 10.35 9.00 12.42
CA ALA A 55 11.13 9.80 11.47
C ALA A 55 11.86 8.93 10.44
N ASP A 56 12.31 7.73 10.84
CA ASP A 56 12.98 6.79 9.94
C ASP A 56 11.99 6.25 8.92
N CYS A 57 12.28 6.42 7.63
CA CYS A 57 11.40 6.01 6.54
C CYS A 57 12.22 5.85 5.24
N LEU A 58 11.60 5.28 4.20
CA LEU A 58 12.24 5.13 2.90
C LEU A 58 12.77 6.48 2.38
N LEU A 59 11.95 7.54 2.40
CA LEU A 59 12.36 8.84 1.87
C LEU A 59 13.58 9.39 2.62
N SER A 60 13.61 9.39 3.95
CA SER A 60 14.75 9.91 4.73
C SER A 60 16.03 9.11 4.48
N ARG A 61 15.93 7.79 4.33
CA ARG A 61 17.09 6.94 3.99
C ARG A 61 17.62 7.21 2.59
N VAL A 62 16.74 7.39 1.60
CA VAL A 62 17.15 7.71 0.22
C VAL A 62 17.74 9.12 0.15
N GLN A 63 17.18 10.09 0.88
CA GLN A 63 17.69 11.46 0.94
C GLN A 63 19.11 11.58 1.52
N ALA A 64 19.56 10.61 2.28
CA ALA A 64 20.96 10.55 2.72
C ALA A 64 21.95 10.38 1.56
N LEU A 65 21.52 9.79 0.43
CA LEU A 65 22.30 9.63 -0.80
C LEU A 65 21.89 10.61 -1.91
N PHE A 66 20.62 10.94 -1.97
CA PHE A 66 20.00 11.81 -2.98
C PHE A 66 19.20 12.91 -2.25
N PRO A 67 19.84 13.97 -1.79
CA PRO A 67 19.18 15.00 -0.95
C PRO A 67 17.97 15.68 -1.59
N ASP A 68 17.92 15.67 -2.92
CA ASP A 68 16.83 16.21 -3.74
C ASP A 68 15.68 15.22 -4.01
N ALA A 69 15.75 13.97 -3.48
CA ALA A 69 14.69 12.97 -3.63
C ALA A 69 13.37 13.45 -2.98
N ARG A 70 12.26 13.28 -3.70
CA ARG A 70 10.91 13.72 -3.31
C ARG A 70 9.88 12.66 -3.55
N ILE A 71 8.88 12.58 -2.65
CA ILE A 71 7.82 11.59 -2.74
C ILE A 71 6.73 12.04 -3.74
N VAL A 72 6.26 11.14 -4.59
CA VAL A 72 5.15 11.37 -5.54
C VAL A 72 3.97 10.43 -5.31
N HIS A 73 4.21 9.29 -4.69
CA HIS A 73 3.18 8.35 -4.21
C HIS A 73 3.71 7.55 -3.02
N ARG A 74 2.85 6.75 -2.41
CA ARG A 74 3.21 5.98 -1.22
C ARG A 74 2.74 4.54 -1.33
N LEU A 75 3.47 3.63 -0.70
CA LEU A 75 3.02 2.31 -0.29
C LEU A 75 2.72 2.33 1.22
N ASP A 76 1.79 1.49 1.66
CA ASP A 76 1.54 1.28 3.08
C ASP A 76 2.80 0.72 3.76
N MET A 77 2.93 0.89 5.07
CA MET A 77 4.07 0.40 5.84
C MET A 77 4.31 -1.10 5.61
N ALA A 78 3.26 -1.91 5.69
CA ALA A 78 3.35 -3.37 5.53
C ALA A 78 3.51 -3.84 4.07
N THR A 79 3.18 -3.00 3.07
CA THR A 79 3.32 -3.32 1.64
C THR A 79 4.77 -3.18 1.21
N SER A 80 5.27 -4.14 0.43
CA SER A 80 6.61 -4.10 -0.18
C SER A 80 6.57 -3.83 -1.68
N GLY A 81 7.73 -3.59 -2.30
CA GLY A 81 7.92 -3.51 -3.74
C GLY A 81 8.20 -2.11 -4.28
N LEU A 82 7.96 -1.93 -5.56
CA LEU A 82 8.39 -0.78 -6.34
C LEU A 82 7.75 0.54 -5.93
N LEU A 83 8.59 1.55 -5.75
CA LEU A 83 8.18 2.92 -5.48
C LEU A 83 9.06 3.87 -6.30
N VAL A 84 8.45 4.88 -6.95
CA VAL A 84 9.17 5.94 -7.67
C VAL A 84 9.30 7.18 -6.80
N LEU A 85 10.49 7.77 -6.79
CA LEU A 85 10.77 9.08 -6.22
C LEU A 85 11.18 10.03 -7.34
N ALA A 86 10.83 11.30 -7.22
CA ALA A 86 11.28 12.34 -8.11
C ALA A 86 12.64 12.89 -7.66
N ARG A 87 13.42 13.45 -8.60
CA ARG A 87 14.62 14.24 -8.35
C ARG A 87 14.27 15.73 -8.52
N GLY A 88 14.28 16.48 -7.43
CA GLY A 88 13.94 17.90 -7.41
C GLY A 88 12.44 18.23 -7.58
N ALA A 89 12.10 19.51 -7.37
CA ALA A 89 10.71 19.98 -7.29
C ALA A 89 9.96 19.92 -8.65
N GLU A 90 10.65 20.16 -9.76
CA GLU A 90 10.02 20.13 -11.07
C GLU A 90 9.63 18.69 -11.48
N MET A 91 10.48 17.71 -11.20
CA MET A 91 10.17 16.31 -11.46
C MET A 91 9.08 15.79 -10.52
N GLU A 92 9.06 16.22 -9.25
CA GLU A 92 7.97 15.96 -8.32
C GLU A 92 6.63 16.44 -8.89
N ARG A 93 6.57 17.66 -9.42
CA ARG A 93 5.36 18.22 -10.03
C ARG A 93 4.90 17.40 -11.25
N ARG A 94 5.82 17.08 -12.17
CA ARG A 94 5.50 16.31 -13.38
C ARG A 94 5.01 14.90 -13.06
N LEU A 95 5.72 14.17 -12.21
CA LEU A 95 5.34 12.81 -11.81
C LEU A 95 4.04 12.82 -11.01
N SER A 96 3.83 13.78 -10.10
CA SER A 96 2.56 13.92 -9.37
C SER A 96 1.37 14.11 -10.32
N ILE A 97 1.52 14.91 -11.38
CA ILE A 97 0.51 15.08 -12.43
C ILE A 97 0.26 13.75 -13.17
N ALA A 98 1.32 13.00 -13.51
CA ALA A 98 1.17 11.69 -14.16
C ALA A 98 0.38 10.70 -13.28
N PHE A 99 0.64 10.67 -11.96
CA PHE A 99 -0.16 9.87 -11.01
C PHE A 99 -1.62 10.33 -10.93
N GLN A 100 -1.87 11.64 -10.85
CA GLN A 100 -3.23 12.21 -10.82
C GLN A 100 -4.01 11.88 -12.10
N LYS A 101 -3.35 11.94 -13.26
CA LYS A 101 -3.92 11.60 -14.57
C LYS A 101 -3.99 10.10 -14.83
N ARG A 102 -3.56 9.23 -13.88
CA ARG A 102 -3.55 7.76 -14.01
C ARG A 102 -2.72 7.27 -15.19
N GLN A 103 -1.65 7.97 -15.51
CA GLN A 103 -0.70 7.63 -16.60
C GLN A 103 0.40 6.67 -16.13
N VAL A 104 0.44 6.36 -14.83
CA VAL A 104 1.39 5.41 -14.23
C VAL A 104 0.72 4.06 -14.07
N GLY A 105 1.21 3.06 -14.81
CA GLY A 105 0.76 1.67 -14.69
C GLY A 105 1.34 1.04 -13.43
N LYS A 106 0.50 0.32 -12.69
CA LYS A 106 0.88 -0.38 -11.44
C LYS A 106 0.23 -1.76 -11.43
N CYS A 107 1.02 -2.76 -11.08
CA CYS A 107 0.50 -4.09 -10.78
C CYS A 107 1.07 -4.53 -9.43
N TYR A 108 0.22 -5.14 -8.63
CA TYR A 108 0.57 -5.73 -7.35
C TYR A 108 0.28 -7.21 -7.40
N LEU A 109 1.05 -7.97 -6.66
CA LEU A 109 0.77 -9.36 -6.38
C LEU A 109 0.32 -9.48 -4.94
N ALA A 110 -0.72 -10.27 -4.71
CA ALA A 110 -1.20 -10.60 -3.37
C ALA A 110 -1.49 -12.09 -3.25
N VAL A 111 -1.40 -12.62 -2.04
CA VAL A 111 -1.97 -13.93 -1.68
C VAL A 111 -3.14 -13.66 -0.76
N VAL A 112 -4.31 -14.14 -1.15
CA VAL A 112 -5.59 -13.89 -0.47
C VAL A 112 -6.21 -15.17 0.06
N ALA A 113 -7.03 -15.06 1.09
CA ALA A 113 -7.73 -16.20 1.68
C ALA A 113 -8.83 -16.72 0.75
N GLY A 114 -8.94 -18.05 0.68
CA GLY A 114 -9.97 -18.75 -0.06
C GLY A 114 -9.72 -18.84 -1.57
N ARG A 115 -10.68 -19.46 -2.25
CA ARG A 115 -10.70 -19.60 -3.70
C ARG A 115 -11.68 -18.60 -4.30
N LEU A 116 -11.20 -17.71 -5.17
CA LEU A 116 -12.06 -16.81 -5.92
C LEU A 116 -12.88 -17.64 -6.93
N THR A 117 -14.17 -17.29 -7.06
CA THR A 117 -15.08 -17.98 -7.98
C THR A 117 -14.92 -17.54 -9.44
N GLN A 118 -14.35 -16.36 -9.64
CA GLN A 118 -14.05 -15.80 -10.96
C GLN A 118 -12.56 -15.55 -11.08
N ASP A 119 -11.95 -16.00 -12.17
CA ASP A 119 -10.53 -15.81 -12.42
C ASP A 119 -10.16 -14.36 -12.70
N ARG A 120 -11.11 -13.51 -13.06
CA ARG A 120 -10.95 -12.06 -13.27
C ARG A 120 -12.17 -11.31 -12.80
N GLY A 121 -11.98 -10.09 -12.34
CA GLY A 121 -13.09 -9.24 -11.94
C GLY A 121 -12.68 -7.80 -11.65
N GLU A 122 -13.68 -7.01 -11.35
CA GLU A 122 -13.57 -5.59 -11.02
C GLU A 122 -14.18 -5.31 -9.66
N ILE A 123 -13.53 -4.46 -8.88
CA ILE A 123 -14.02 -4.01 -7.58
C ILE A 123 -14.16 -2.49 -7.62
N ARG A 124 -15.41 -2.03 -7.60
CA ARG A 124 -15.78 -0.60 -7.67
C ARG A 124 -16.52 -0.18 -6.40
N LEU A 125 -15.78 -0.16 -5.29
CA LEU A 125 -16.32 0.16 -3.97
C LEU A 125 -15.70 1.46 -3.46
N PRO A 126 -16.50 2.51 -3.15
CA PRO A 126 -15.98 3.78 -2.66
C PRO A 126 -15.44 3.66 -1.24
N LEU A 127 -14.33 4.35 -0.95
CA LEU A 127 -13.59 4.24 0.29
C LEU A 127 -13.49 5.56 1.04
N ILE A 128 -13.56 5.46 2.38
CA ILE A 128 -13.34 6.58 3.30
C ILE A 128 -12.57 6.11 4.53
N THR A 129 -11.94 7.04 5.24
CA THR A 129 -11.29 6.74 6.51
C THR A 129 -12.33 6.33 7.56
N ASP A 130 -12.08 5.21 8.22
CA ASP A 130 -12.84 4.78 9.40
C ASP A 130 -12.29 5.53 10.63
N TRP A 131 -12.85 6.71 10.88
CA TRP A 131 -12.34 7.64 11.89
C TRP A 131 -12.20 7.04 13.30
N PRO A 132 -13.18 6.27 13.81
CA PRO A 132 -13.05 5.62 15.11
C PRO A 132 -11.92 4.58 15.17
N ASN A 133 -11.64 3.91 14.05
CA ASN A 133 -10.71 2.79 13.95
C ASN A 133 -9.44 3.13 13.15
N ARG A 134 -9.01 4.39 13.12
CA ARG A 134 -7.79 4.78 12.40
C ARG A 134 -6.59 3.91 12.79
N PRO A 135 -5.73 3.53 11.83
CA PRO A 135 -5.62 4.01 10.45
C PRO A 135 -6.50 3.31 9.41
N ARG A 136 -7.50 2.51 9.83
CA ARG A 136 -8.36 1.73 8.93
C ARG A 136 -9.14 2.63 7.97
N GLN A 137 -9.43 2.06 6.80
CA GLN A 137 -10.38 2.58 5.82
C GLN A 137 -11.59 1.64 5.78
N LYS A 138 -12.73 2.11 5.29
CA LYS A 138 -13.94 1.31 5.09
C LYS A 138 -14.61 1.62 3.75
N VAL A 139 -15.43 0.70 3.28
CA VAL A 139 -16.36 0.95 2.18
C VAL A 139 -17.50 1.82 2.71
N ASP A 140 -17.83 2.85 1.96
CA ASP A 140 -18.96 3.73 2.27
C ASP A 140 -19.58 4.22 0.96
N PRO A 141 -20.76 3.68 0.58
CA PRO A 141 -21.42 4.03 -0.68
C PRO A 141 -21.92 5.48 -0.77
N GLU A 142 -22.16 6.14 0.38
CA GLU A 142 -22.78 7.47 0.42
C GLU A 142 -21.75 8.59 0.30
N VAL A 143 -20.66 8.51 1.10
CA VAL A 143 -19.67 9.59 1.22
C VAL A 143 -18.25 9.15 0.88
N GLY A 144 -18.05 7.89 0.53
CA GLY A 144 -16.76 7.33 0.14
C GLY A 144 -16.28 7.90 -1.20
N LYS A 145 -14.97 8.01 -1.34
CA LYS A 145 -14.32 8.43 -2.60
C LYS A 145 -14.27 7.26 -3.56
N ALA A 146 -14.76 7.44 -4.78
CA ALA A 146 -14.73 6.41 -5.83
C ALA A 146 -13.36 5.76 -5.94
N SER A 147 -13.34 4.44 -5.93
CA SER A 147 -12.14 3.63 -6.12
C SER A 147 -12.41 2.42 -7.02
N PHE A 148 -11.38 2.01 -7.76
CA PHE A 148 -11.48 0.97 -8.75
C PHE A 148 -10.21 0.13 -8.79
N THR A 149 -10.39 -1.20 -8.66
CA THR A 149 -9.35 -2.22 -8.75
C THR A 149 -9.81 -3.31 -9.69
N GLU A 150 -8.98 -3.71 -10.65
CA GLU A 150 -9.12 -4.97 -11.37
C GLU A 150 -8.30 -6.04 -10.69
N TYR A 151 -8.76 -7.30 -10.77
CA TYR A 151 -7.97 -8.45 -10.32
C TYR A 151 -7.96 -9.57 -11.35
N ALA A 152 -6.88 -10.34 -11.34
CA ALA A 152 -6.77 -11.58 -12.09
C ALA A 152 -6.13 -12.65 -11.19
N VAL A 153 -6.72 -13.84 -11.13
CA VAL A 153 -6.16 -14.98 -10.42
C VAL A 153 -5.02 -15.55 -11.24
N GLU A 154 -3.84 -15.67 -10.64
CA GLU A 154 -2.68 -16.29 -11.26
C GLU A 154 -2.59 -17.79 -10.90
N ALA A 155 -2.94 -18.13 -9.67
CA ALA A 155 -2.94 -19.51 -9.20
C ALA A 155 -3.92 -19.68 -8.02
N HIS A 156 -4.48 -20.86 -7.91
CA HIS A 156 -5.14 -21.35 -6.70
C HIS A 156 -4.21 -22.29 -5.96
N CYS A 157 -4.11 -22.14 -4.64
CA CYS A 157 -3.33 -22.97 -3.72
C CYS A 157 -4.31 -23.71 -2.77
N PRO A 158 -4.96 -24.80 -3.23
CA PRO A 158 -6.04 -25.45 -2.46
C PRO A 158 -5.59 -26.00 -1.12
N GLU A 159 -4.35 -26.51 -1.04
CA GLU A 159 -3.76 -27.07 0.19
C GLU A 159 -3.59 -26.00 1.28
N GLU A 160 -3.36 -24.75 0.86
CA GLU A 160 -3.22 -23.59 1.75
C GLU A 160 -4.53 -22.84 1.96
N GLY A 161 -5.60 -23.21 1.24
CA GLY A 161 -6.86 -22.49 1.26
C GLY A 161 -6.73 -21.05 0.76
N SER A 162 -5.86 -20.80 -0.23
CA SER A 162 -5.50 -19.46 -0.69
C SER A 162 -5.51 -19.35 -2.21
N SER A 163 -5.41 -18.12 -2.71
CA SER A 163 -5.24 -17.80 -4.12
C SER A 163 -4.20 -16.69 -4.31
N ARG A 164 -3.37 -16.82 -5.33
CA ARG A 164 -2.41 -15.80 -5.79
C ARG A 164 -3.09 -14.94 -6.84
N VAL A 165 -3.13 -13.63 -6.63
CA VAL A 165 -3.87 -12.70 -7.46
C VAL A 165 -3.03 -11.49 -7.86
N ALA A 166 -3.08 -11.13 -9.14
CA ALA A 166 -2.61 -9.85 -9.64
C ALA A 166 -3.70 -8.79 -9.41
N LEU A 167 -3.33 -7.63 -8.87
CA LEU A 167 -4.22 -6.51 -8.56
C LEU A 167 -3.75 -5.27 -9.32
N ILE A 168 -4.65 -4.66 -10.08
CA ILE A 168 -4.37 -3.46 -10.89
C ILE A 168 -5.23 -2.30 -10.35
N PRO A 169 -4.67 -1.41 -9.50
CA PRO A 169 -5.40 -0.26 -9.00
C PRO A 169 -5.43 0.88 -10.01
N HIS A 170 -6.60 1.23 -10.53
CA HIS A 170 -6.83 2.41 -11.36
C HIS A 170 -6.91 3.71 -10.56
N THR A 171 -7.23 3.60 -9.27
CA THR A 171 -7.18 4.69 -8.29
C THR A 171 -6.15 4.35 -7.21
N GLY A 172 -5.80 5.31 -6.36
CA GLY A 172 -4.77 5.14 -5.30
C GLY A 172 -5.28 5.62 -3.95
N ARG A 173 -6.41 5.06 -3.45
CA ARG A 173 -6.89 5.37 -2.09
C ARG A 173 -6.05 4.61 -1.06
N SER A 174 -5.96 5.18 0.14
CA SER A 174 -5.27 4.50 1.26
C SER A 174 -5.86 3.12 1.49
N HIS A 175 -5.01 2.11 1.67
CA HIS A 175 -5.37 0.70 1.89
C HIS A 175 -6.31 0.10 0.83
N GLN A 176 -6.44 0.70 -0.37
CA GLN A 176 -7.46 0.34 -1.35
C GLN A 176 -7.50 -1.15 -1.64
N LEU A 177 -6.37 -1.75 -2.01
CA LEU A 177 -6.30 -3.17 -2.38
C LEU A 177 -6.70 -4.09 -1.22
N ARG A 178 -6.28 -3.75 -0.02
CA ARG A 178 -6.57 -4.50 1.21
C ARG A 178 -8.07 -4.48 1.53
N VAL A 179 -8.69 -3.30 1.53
CA VAL A 179 -10.13 -3.14 1.79
C VAL A 179 -10.97 -3.76 0.68
N HIS A 180 -10.57 -3.59 -0.59
CA HIS A 180 -11.29 -4.18 -1.71
C HIS A 180 -11.30 -5.71 -1.66
N MET A 181 -10.16 -6.35 -1.41
CA MET A 181 -10.09 -7.81 -1.29
C MET A 181 -10.87 -8.32 -0.07
N GLN A 182 -10.77 -7.64 1.07
CA GLN A 182 -11.58 -7.96 2.25
C GLN A 182 -13.08 -7.82 1.98
N ALA A 183 -13.51 -6.76 1.28
CA ALA A 183 -14.91 -6.49 1.01
C ALA A 183 -15.59 -7.53 0.09
N ILE A 184 -14.81 -8.19 -0.78
CA ILE A 184 -15.31 -9.30 -1.62
C ILE A 184 -15.13 -10.69 -0.96
N GLY A 185 -14.75 -10.74 0.32
CA GLY A 185 -14.63 -11.97 1.10
C GLY A 185 -13.28 -12.70 0.99
N HIS A 186 -12.27 -12.07 0.37
CA HIS A 186 -10.94 -12.63 0.16
C HIS A 186 -9.83 -11.74 0.75
N PRO A 187 -9.76 -11.54 2.10
CA PRO A 187 -8.74 -10.70 2.69
C PRO A 187 -7.33 -11.24 2.39
N ILE A 188 -6.37 -10.31 2.32
CA ILE A 188 -4.97 -10.66 2.04
C ILE A 188 -4.37 -11.34 3.28
N LEU A 189 -3.60 -12.42 3.08
CA LEU A 189 -2.94 -13.14 4.16
C LEU A 189 -1.94 -12.23 4.88
N GLY A 190 -1.87 -12.35 6.21
CA GLY A 190 -1.00 -11.53 7.04
C GLY A 190 -1.44 -10.08 7.23
N ASP A 191 -2.67 -9.72 6.80
CA ASP A 191 -3.17 -8.36 6.99
C ASP A 191 -3.60 -8.10 8.42
N GLU A 192 -2.84 -7.29 9.15
CA GLU A 192 -3.08 -6.96 10.56
C GLU A 192 -4.34 -6.11 10.80
N LEU A 193 -4.83 -5.41 9.77
CA LEU A 193 -5.94 -4.49 9.92
C LEU A 193 -7.27 -5.03 9.40
N TYR A 194 -7.26 -5.90 8.38
CA TYR A 194 -8.47 -6.27 7.65
C TYR A 194 -8.76 -7.77 7.62
N ALA A 195 -7.82 -8.62 8.07
CA ALA A 195 -8.02 -10.06 8.14
C ALA A 195 -8.43 -10.51 9.54
N ASP A 196 -9.20 -11.60 9.60
CA ASP A 196 -9.48 -12.30 10.84
C ASP A 196 -8.19 -12.88 11.45
N PRO A 197 -8.17 -13.19 12.76
CA PRO A 197 -6.98 -13.68 13.45
C PRO A 197 -6.32 -14.91 12.77
N ALA A 198 -7.11 -15.85 12.24
CA ALA A 198 -6.61 -17.04 11.56
C ALA A 198 -5.91 -16.67 10.24
N ILE A 199 -6.52 -15.82 9.41
CA ILE A 199 -5.97 -15.36 8.13
C ILE A 199 -4.75 -14.45 8.36
N ARG A 200 -4.78 -13.61 9.40
CA ARG A 200 -3.64 -12.80 9.82
C ARG A 200 -2.45 -13.69 10.20
N ALA A 201 -2.68 -14.77 10.97
CA ALA A 201 -1.63 -15.68 11.41
C ALA A 201 -1.12 -16.62 10.32
N ALA A 202 -1.82 -16.74 9.18
CA ALA A 202 -1.43 -17.59 8.06
C ALA A 202 -0.18 -17.11 7.31
N ALA A 203 0.29 -15.86 7.57
CA ALA A 203 1.53 -15.36 6.99
C ALA A 203 2.27 -14.46 7.99
N PRO A 204 3.62 -14.45 7.95
CA PRO A 204 4.44 -13.65 8.89
C PRO A 204 4.39 -12.14 8.60
N ARG A 205 3.80 -11.75 7.47
CA ARG A 205 3.65 -10.36 7.00
C ARG A 205 2.47 -10.24 6.04
N LEU A 206 2.06 -9.01 5.76
CA LEU A 206 1.12 -8.75 4.67
C LEU A 206 1.68 -9.26 3.34
N LEU A 207 1.00 -10.23 2.69
CA LEU A 207 1.39 -10.75 1.39
C LEU A 207 0.84 -9.85 0.26
N LEU A 208 1.33 -8.61 0.20
CA LEU A 208 1.04 -7.62 -0.84
C LEU A 208 2.34 -6.95 -1.28
N HIS A 209 2.62 -7.04 -2.58
CA HIS A 209 3.85 -6.55 -3.19
C HIS A 209 3.57 -5.76 -4.47
N ALA A 210 4.13 -4.56 -4.60
CA ALA A 210 4.09 -3.76 -5.82
C ALA A 210 5.10 -4.35 -6.83
N THR A 211 4.62 -5.25 -7.70
CA THR A 211 5.49 -6.07 -8.55
C THR A 211 5.85 -5.42 -9.88
N ARG A 212 4.99 -4.53 -10.42
CA ARG A 212 5.28 -3.82 -11.66
C ARG A 212 4.91 -2.36 -11.58
N LEU A 213 5.79 -1.52 -12.11
CA LEU A 213 5.60 -0.08 -12.24
C LEU A 213 5.99 0.35 -13.65
N SER A 214 5.11 1.06 -14.36
CA SER A 214 5.42 1.59 -15.69
C SER A 214 4.96 3.04 -15.84
N LEU A 215 5.81 3.89 -16.42
CA LEU A 215 5.56 5.32 -16.57
C LEU A 215 6.30 5.87 -17.80
N GLU A 216 5.91 7.04 -18.25
CA GLU A 216 6.72 7.83 -19.18
C GLU A 216 7.75 8.62 -18.38
N HIS A 217 9.00 8.59 -18.84
CA HIS A 217 10.08 9.37 -18.25
C HIS A 217 9.77 10.86 -18.38
N PRO A 218 9.79 11.65 -17.28
CA PRO A 218 9.25 13.01 -17.24
C PRO A 218 10.03 14.03 -18.10
N VAL A 219 11.22 13.68 -18.59
CA VAL A 219 12.04 14.54 -19.46
C VAL A 219 12.08 14.00 -20.89
N SER A 220 12.45 12.73 -21.07
CA SER A 220 12.63 12.16 -22.42
C SER A 220 11.35 11.66 -23.08
N GLY A 221 10.26 11.44 -22.31
CA GLY A 221 9.04 10.80 -22.80
C GLY A 221 9.17 9.29 -23.08
N GLN A 222 10.34 8.70 -22.85
CA GLN A 222 10.55 7.27 -23.03
C GLN A 222 9.68 6.47 -22.06
N ARG A 223 9.05 5.40 -22.55
CA ARG A 223 8.34 4.45 -21.69
C ARG A 223 9.32 3.60 -20.89
N LEU A 224 9.23 3.68 -19.58
CA LEU A 224 9.98 2.87 -18.65
C LEU A 224 9.06 1.82 -18.02
N SER A 225 9.59 0.62 -17.79
CA SER A 225 8.92 -0.45 -17.06
C SER A 225 9.90 -1.16 -16.15
N PHE A 226 9.48 -1.38 -14.91
CA PHE A 226 10.26 -2.04 -13.87
C PHE A 226 9.46 -3.17 -13.27
N ASP A 227 10.12 -4.28 -13.02
CA ASP A 227 9.55 -5.45 -12.38
C ASP A 227 10.35 -5.79 -11.12
N SER A 228 9.63 -6.20 -10.07
CA SER A 228 10.19 -6.73 -8.82
C SER A 228 9.38 -7.97 -8.46
N PRO A 229 9.97 -9.17 -8.51
CA PRO A 229 9.29 -10.40 -8.14
C PRO A 229 8.85 -10.39 -6.68
N ALA A 230 7.61 -10.80 -6.41
CA ALA A 230 7.16 -10.92 -5.03
C ALA A 230 7.95 -12.01 -4.29
N PRO A 231 8.46 -11.75 -3.08
CA PRO A 231 9.26 -12.69 -2.32
C PRO A 231 8.43 -13.74 -1.55
N PHE A 232 7.25 -14.11 -2.09
CA PHE A 232 6.31 -15.10 -1.52
C PHE A 232 5.49 -15.75 -2.62
#